data_ff9bc1ebea463b75dc61d01973e35460
#
_entry.id   ff9bc1ebea463b75dc61d01973e35460
#
_cell.length_a   1.000
_cell.length_b   1.000
_cell.length_c   1.000
_cell.angle_alpha   90.00
_cell.angle_beta   90.00
_cell.angle_gamma   90.00
#
_symmetry.space_group_name_H-M   'P 1'
#
loop_
_entity.id
_entity.type
_entity.pdbx_description
1 polymer ?
#
loop_
_entity_poly.entity_id
_entity_poly.type
_entity_poly.pdbx_seq_one_letter_code
_entity_poly.pdbx_strand_id
1 'polypeptide(L)'
;MNLHDNRLTWPWILFGFAFYLPVLIWALKTAPWYKIKDKASQHVFLGTSVIVFLTWNSVASIGPGLSFHLLLAALVTLMFGAQFALMSLSLALVGVTVMGNAGWMAFGLNALVMDVIPVLIVWGIAVWSYRALDRNFFVFILLNGFLASSLSVIAASAVAAIIMSQSGLYEIEVLERSFIPYIPLIAIPEGFVNGVLVLALVIMKPQWVSCFTDEQYLKGK
;
A
#
# COMPACT_ATOMS: atom_id res chain seq x y z
N MET A 1 5.34 10.87 2.60
CA MET A 1 4.40 10.47 3.68
C MET A 1 5.13 9.89 4.90
N ASN A 2 6.45 9.73 4.85
CA ASN A 2 7.20 9.13 5.95
C ASN A 2 7.24 10.07 7.16
N LEU A 3 6.78 9.58 8.30
CA LEU A 3 6.87 10.28 9.58
C LEU A 3 8.23 9.98 10.22
N HIS A 4 8.85 11.03 10.79
CA HIS A 4 10.12 10.95 11.51
C HIS A 4 9.88 11.08 13.02
N ASP A 5 10.80 10.55 13.82
CA ASP A 5 10.65 10.46 15.28
C ASP A 5 10.66 11.79 16.03
N ASN A 6 11.25 12.84 15.43
CA ASN A 6 11.71 14.04 16.13
C ASN A 6 10.64 14.89 16.84
N ARG A 7 9.34 14.62 16.66
CA ARG A 7 8.24 15.36 17.27
C ARG A 7 7.06 14.50 17.71
N LEU A 8 7.18 13.16 17.60
CA LEU A 8 6.10 12.27 18.01
C LEU A 8 6.05 12.10 19.52
N THR A 9 4.87 12.28 20.09
CA THR A 9 4.63 12.01 21.51
C THR A 9 4.32 10.53 21.75
N TRP A 10 4.59 10.03 22.95
CA TRP A 10 4.35 8.63 23.34
C TRP A 10 2.95 8.09 23.03
N PRO A 11 1.84 8.85 23.24
CA PRO A 11 0.52 8.35 22.88
C PRO A 11 0.38 7.99 21.40
N TRP A 12 0.96 8.76 20.49
CA TRP A 12 0.91 8.50 19.06
C TRP A 12 1.76 7.29 18.65
N ILE A 13 2.92 7.13 19.29
CA ILE A 13 3.77 5.94 19.09
C ILE A 13 3.01 4.68 19.50
N LEU A 14 2.43 4.68 20.70
CA LEU A 14 1.63 3.57 21.22
C LEU A 14 0.41 3.29 20.34
N PHE A 15 -0.29 4.34 19.88
CA PHE A 15 -1.41 4.21 18.96
C PHE A 15 -0.99 3.49 17.67
N GLY A 16 0.09 3.92 17.02
CA GLY A 16 0.58 3.29 15.80
C GLY A 16 0.84 1.80 15.98
N PHE A 17 1.60 1.42 17.00
CA PHE A 17 1.91 0.01 17.26
C PHE A 17 0.68 -0.79 17.74
N ALA A 18 -0.23 -0.20 18.51
CA ALA A 18 -1.44 -0.86 18.97
C ALA A 18 -2.37 -1.28 17.82
N PHE A 19 -2.41 -0.51 16.74
CA PHE A 19 -3.20 -0.87 15.56
C PHE A 19 -2.41 -1.72 14.55
N TYR A 20 -1.13 -1.45 14.36
CA TYR A 20 -0.32 -2.18 13.39
C TYR A 20 -0.01 -3.62 13.83
N LEU A 21 0.46 -3.84 15.08
CA LEU A 21 0.90 -5.16 15.52
C LEU A 21 -0.18 -6.24 15.47
N PRO A 22 -1.45 -6.00 15.89
CA PRO A 22 -2.50 -7.00 15.75
C PRO A 22 -2.76 -7.39 14.29
N VAL A 23 -2.70 -6.43 13.37
CA VAL A 23 -2.88 -6.68 11.93
C VAL A 23 -1.71 -7.49 11.36
N LEU A 24 -0.48 -7.16 11.75
CA LEU A 24 0.69 -7.94 11.34
C LEU A 24 0.64 -9.38 11.91
N ILE A 25 0.28 -9.54 13.18
CA ILE A 25 0.13 -10.86 13.81
C ILE A 25 -0.98 -11.66 13.10
N TRP A 26 -2.11 -11.03 12.79
CA TRP A 26 -3.15 -11.66 11.99
C TRP A 26 -2.62 -12.11 10.62
N ALA A 27 -1.91 -11.24 9.91
CA ALA A 27 -1.33 -11.56 8.62
C ALA A 27 -0.37 -12.76 8.70
N LEU A 28 0.55 -12.76 9.67
CA LEU A 28 1.51 -13.84 9.88
C LEU A 28 0.84 -15.18 10.21
N LYS A 29 -0.22 -15.18 11.05
CA LYS A 29 -0.93 -16.39 11.46
C LYS A 29 -1.85 -16.96 10.40
N THR A 30 -2.44 -16.12 9.54
CA THR A 30 -3.46 -16.52 8.56
C THR A 30 -2.94 -16.58 7.12
N ALA A 31 -1.69 -16.19 6.89
CA ALA A 31 -1.12 -16.25 5.56
C ALA A 31 -1.09 -17.68 5.00
N PRO A 32 -1.45 -17.84 3.73
CA PRO A 32 -1.38 -19.13 3.05
C PRO A 32 0.07 -19.47 2.66
N TRP A 33 0.91 -19.79 3.64
CA TRP A 33 2.36 -20.02 3.49
C TRP A 33 2.73 -21.05 2.43
N TYR A 34 1.79 -21.95 2.08
CA TYR A 34 2.00 -22.92 1.02
C TYR A 34 2.22 -22.27 -0.35
N LYS A 35 1.73 -21.03 -0.57
CA LYS A 35 1.89 -20.29 -1.83
C LYS A 35 3.30 -19.81 -2.09
N ILE A 36 4.14 -19.69 -1.07
CA ILE A 36 5.52 -19.24 -1.19
C ILE A 36 6.53 -20.33 -0.77
N LYS A 37 6.16 -21.62 -0.87
CA LYS A 37 7.07 -22.71 -0.54
C LYS A 37 8.16 -22.93 -1.58
N ASP A 38 7.87 -22.68 -2.84
CA ASP A 38 8.83 -22.84 -3.91
C ASP A 38 9.74 -21.60 -4.08
N LYS A 39 10.95 -21.83 -4.58
CA LYS A 39 11.95 -20.77 -4.74
C LYS A 39 11.50 -19.65 -5.71
N ALA A 40 10.75 -20.00 -6.75
CA ALA A 40 10.31 -19.01 -7.74
C ALA A 40 9.33 -18.02 -7.09
N SER A 41 8.33 -18.51 -6.35
CA SER A 41 7.37 -17.67 -5.60
C SER A 41 8.06 -16.81 -4.54
N GLN A 42 9.09 -17.36 -3.84
CA GLN A 42 9.90 -16.58 -2.89
C GLN A 42 10.65 -15.45 -3.59
N HIS A 43 11.26 -15.71 -4.73
CA HIS A 43 11.98 -14.68 -5.49
C HIS A 43 11.04 -13.58 -5.98
N VAL A 44 9.83 -13.93 -6.44
CA VAL A 44 8.82 -12.94 -6.85
C VAL A 44 8.39 -12.10 -5.65
N PHE A 45 8.10 -12.71 -4.50
CA PHE A 45 7.71 -12.02 -3.28
C PHE A 45 8.80 -11.06 -2.78
N LEU A 46 10.03 -11.55 -2.61
CA LEU A 46 11.14 -10.73 -2.14
C LEU A 46 11.54 -9.66 -3.16
N GLY A 47 11.55 -10.00 -4.46
CA GLY A 47 11.82 -9.04 -5.53
C GLY A 47 10.81 -7.90 -5.55
N THR A 48 9.52 -8.21 -5.36
CA THR A 48 8.47 -7.18 -5.24
C THR A 48 8.71 -6.30 -4.02
N SER A 49 9.07 -6.87 -2.86
CA SER A 49 9.40 -6.09 -1.65
C SER A 49 10.57 -5.13 -1.88
N VAL A 50 11.59 -5.58 -2.65
CA VAL A 50 12.73 -4.73 -3.03
C VAL A 50 12.31 -3.62 -3.99
N ILE A 51 11.46 -3.90 -4.97
CA ILE A 51 10.93 -2.88 -5.89
C ILE A 51 10.16 -1.81 -5.10
N VAL A 52 9.28 -2.21 -4.18
CA VAL A 52 8.57 -1.28 -3.31
C VAL A 52 9.54 -0.44 -2.48
N PHE A 53 10.52 -1.07 -1.85
CA PHE A 53 11.57 -0.39 -1.09
C PHE A 53 12.30 0.68 -1.92
N LEU A 54 12.71 0.34 -3.15
CA LEU A 54 13.36 1.31 -4.06
C LEU A 54 12.42 2.45 -4.44
N THR A 55 11.15 2.15 -4.71
CA THR A 55 10.14 3.15 -5.02
C THR A 55 9.91 4.09 -3.85
N TRP A 56 9.87 3.58 -2.62
CA TRP A 56 9.67 4.39 -1.41
C TRP A 56 10.88 5.25 -1.04
N ASN A 57 12.04 4.94 -1.55
CA ASN A 57 13.22 5.81 -1.46
C ASN A 57 13.25 6.89 -2.56
N SER A 58 12.41 6.75 -3.60
CA SER A 58 12.26 7.73 -4.68
C SER A 58 11.13 8.70 -4.35
N VAL A 59 11.42 9.71 -3.54
CA VAL A 59 10.42 10.65 -3.01
C VAL A 59 10.34 11.94 -3.83
N ALA A 60 9.11 12.46 -4.03
CA ALA A 60 8.85 13.80 -4.51
C ALA A 60 8.60 14.71 -3.30
N SER A 61 9.53 15.62 -3.01
CA SER A 61 9.38 16.57 -1.92
C SER A 61 8.53 17.75 -2.37
N ILE A 62 7.53 18.12 -1.56
CA ILE A 62 6.61 19.23 -1.81
C ILE A 62 6.72 20.35 -0.77
N GLY A 63 7.55 20.16 0.26
CA GLY A 63 7.80 21.12 1.32
C GLY A 63 8.71 20.53 2.39
N PRO A 64 9.12 21.32 3.40
CA PRO A 64 9.98 20.84 4.47
C PRO A 64 9.36 19.67 5.24
N GLY A 65 9.92 18.47 5.08
CA GLY A 65 9.44 17.24 5.71
C GLY A 65 8.16 16.64 5.09
N LEU A 66 7.58 17.28 4.06
CA LEU A 66 6.42 16.75 3.33
C LEU A 66 6.86 16.18 1.99
N SER A 67 6.61 14.91 1.79
CA SER A 67 6.97 14.20 0.56
C SER A 67 5.94 13.15 0.19
N PHE A 68 5.84 12.87 -1.10
CA PHE A 68 5.07 11.76 -1.64
C PHE A 68 5.98 10.77 -2.37
N HIS A 69 5.55 9.54 -2.39
CA HIS A 69 6.08 8.46 -3.23
C HIS A 69 4.93 7.54 -3.63
N LEU A 70 5.10 6.78 -4.69
CA LEU A 70 4.13 5.75 -5.07
C LEU A 70 4.14 4.64 -4.01
N LEU A 71 2.96 4.22 -3.57
CA LEU A 71 2.80 3.16 -2.56
C LEU A 71 2.96 1.77 -3.15
N LEU A 72 2.45 1.55 -4.37
CA LEU A 72 2.35 0.27 -5.05
C LEU A 72 1.55 -0.79 -4.25
N ALA A 73 0.78 -0.36 -3.26
CA ALA A 73 0.04 -1.25 -2.38
C ALA A 73 -1.02 -2.06 -3.12
N ALA A 74 -1.65 -1.47 -4.16
CA ALA A 74 -2.63 -2.18 -4.96
C ALA A 74 -1.99 -3.32 -5.77
N LEU A 75 -0.86 -3.06 -6.43
CA LEU A 75 -0.10 -4.07 -7.14
C LEU A 75 0.22 -5.25 -6.23
N VAL A 76 0.85 -4.97 -5.08
CA VAL A 76 1.28 -6.00 -4.12
C VAL A 76 0.08 -6.77 -3.56
N THR A 77 -1.04 -6.08 -3.26
CA THR A 77 -2.25 -6.72 -2.73
C THR A 77 -2.90 -7.64 -3.76
N LEU A 78 -2.98 -7.23 -5.02
CA LEU A 78 -3.56 -8.06 -6.09
C LEU A 78 -2.65 -9.23 -6.47
N MET A 79 -1.32 -9.05 -6.38
CA MET A 79 -0.36 -10.14 -6.60
C MET A 79 -0.44 -11.22 -5.52
N PHE A 80 -0.45 -10.87 -4.25
CA PHE A 80 -0.21 -11.84 -3.18
C PHE A 80 -1.39 -12.03 -2.21
N GLY A 81 -2.40 -11.16 -2.27
CA GLY A 81 -3.46 -11.10 -1.25
C GLY A 81 -3.05 -10.25 -0.03
N ALA A 82 -4.01 -9.95 0.83
CA ALA A 82 -3.83 -8.98 1.93
C ALA A 82 -2.70 -9.35 2.89
N GLN A 83 -2.60 -10.63 3.30
CA GLN A 83 -1.62 -11.05 4.30
C GLN A 83 -0.17 -10.88 3.81
N PHE A 84 0.13 -11.39 2.62
CA PHE A 84 1.47 -11.24 2.06
C PHE A 84 1.76 -9.81 1.61
N ALA A 85 0.74 -9.05 1.18
CA ALA A 85 0.92 -7.63 0.87
C ALA A 85 1.37 -6.85 2.12
N LEU A 86 0.71 -7.03 3.26
CA LEU A 86 1.13 -6.42 4.53
C LEU A 86 2.58 -6.77 4.87
N MET A 87 2.97 -8.04 4.74
CA MET A 87 4.35 -8.47 5.02
C MET A 87 5.37 -7.86 4.04
N SER A 88 5.04 -7.82 2.74
CA SER A 88 5.92 -7.25 1.71
C SER A 88 6.15 -5.75 1.91
N LEU A 89 5.07 -5.00 2.16
CA LEU A 89 5.14 -3.56 2.43
C LEU A 89 5.88 -3.27 3.73
N SER A 90 5.61 -4.05 4.80
CA SER A 90 6.35 -3.93 6.07
C SER A 90 7.85 -4.22 5.90
N LEU A 91 8.25 -5.19 5.07
CA LEU A 91 9.66 -5.42 4.73
C LEU A 91 10.27 -4.21 4.01
N ALA A 92 9.54 -3.62 3.07
CA ALA A 92 9.98 -2.39 2.39
C ALA A 92 10.13 -1.23 3.39
N LEU A 93 9.17 -1.07 4.32
CA LEU A 93 9.23 -0.05 5.36
C LEU A 93 10.42 -0.23 6.31
N VAL A 94 10.75 -1.48 6.69
CA VAL A 94 11.97 -1.78 7.45
C VAL A 94 13.19 -1.28 6.68
N GLY A 95 13.29 -1.57 5.38
CA GLY A 95 14.39 -1.10 4.54
C GLY A 95 14.51 0.43 4.52
N VAL A 96 13.39 1.14 4.33
CA VAL A 96 13.33 2.61 4.34
C VAL A 96 13.75 3.18 5.69
N THR A 97 13.33 2.53 6.79
CA THR A 97 13.66 2.96 8.16
C THR A 97 15.15 2.72 8.47
N VAL A 98 15.72 1.60 8.04
CA VAL A 98 17.16 1.31 8.15
C VAL A 98 18.00 2.33 7.40
N MET A 99 17.51 2.82 6.25
CA MET A 99 18.16 3.90 5.48
C MET A 99 18.03 5.29 6.14
N GLY A 100 17.28 5.42 7.24
CA GLY A 100 17.07 6.69 7.93
C GLY A 100 16.01 7.59 7.29
N ASN A 101 15.27 7.12 6.30
CA ASN A 101 14.23 7.86 5.60
C ASN A 101 12.85 7.78 6.29
N ALA A 102 12.74 7.03 7.38
CA ALA A 102 11.59 6.95 8.27
C ALA A 102 12.05 6.73 9.72
N GLY A 103 11.22 7.11 10.70
CA GLY A 103 11.53 6.94 12.12
C GLY A 103 11.20 5.54 12.64
N TRP A 104 12.03 4.99 13.54
CA TRP A 104 11.76 3.73 14.22
C TRP A 104 10.60 3.82 15.21
N MET A 105 10.50 4.94 15.95
CA MET A 105 9.36 5.19 16.83
C MET A 105 8.08 5.43 16.04
N ALA A 106 8.20 6.09 14.88
CA ALA A 106 7.10 6.31 13.95
C ALA A 106 6.71 5.07 13.14
N PHE A 107 7.45 3.97 13.24
CA PHE A 107 7.26 2.77 12.40
C PHE A 107 5.81 2.26 12.42
N GLY A 108 5.19 2.15 13.58
CA GLY A 108 3.80 1.71 13.70
C GLY A 108 2.80 2.62 12.97
N LEU A 109 3.00 3.94 13.06
CA LEU A 109 2.17 4.92 12.34
C LEU A 109 2.42 4.89 10.83
N ASN A 110 3.68 4.80 10.42
CA ASN A 110 4.04 4.67 9.01
C ASN A 110 3.44 3.40 8.41
N ALA A 111 3.56 2.25 9.10
CA ALA A 111 2.95 1.00 8.68
C ALA A 111 1.41 1.08 8.63
N LEU A 112 0.77 1.75 9.60
CA LEU A 112 -0.67 1.96 9.56
C LEU A 112 -1.10 2.71 8.29
N VAL A 113 -0.41 3.80 7.97
CA VAL A 113 -0.74 4.67 6.84
C VAL A 113 -0.35 4.05 5.49
N MET A 114 0.83 3.46 5.39
CA MET A 114 1.41 3.05 4.11
C MET A 114 1.18 1.58 3.76
N ASP A 115 0.93 0.72 4.77
CA ASP A 115 0.69 -0.70 4.58
C ASP A 115 -0.78 -1.04 4.86
N VAL A 116 -1.25 -0.82 6.11
CA VAL A 116 -2.55 -1.34 6.57
C VAL A 116 -3.71 -0.71 5.82
N ILE A 117 -3.81 0.61 5.81
CA ILE A 117 -4.94 1.32 5.19
C ILE A 117 -5.02 1.03 3.69
N PRO A 118 -3.94 1.19 2.88
CA PRO A 118 -4.01 0.90 1.47
C PRO A 118 -4.38 -0.56 1.17
N VAL A 119 -3.77 -1.52 1.87
CA VAL A 119 -4.04 -2.94 1.66
C VAL A 119 -5.50 -3.27 1.98
N LEU A 120 -6.05 -2.77 3.08
CA LEU A 120 -7.44 -3.03 3.46
C LEU A 120 -8.43 -2.45 2.46
N ILE A 121 -8.18 -1.27 1.92
CA ILE A 121 -9.03 -0.64 0.91
C ILE A 121 -9.00 -1.44 -0.39
N VAL A 122 -7.81 -1.74 -0.90
CA VAL A 122 -7.66 -2.51 -2.13
C VAL A 122 -8.27 -3.90 -1.99
N TRP A 123 -7.96 -4.59 -0.91
CA TRP A 123 -8.51 -5.92 -0.62
C TRP A 123 -10.03 -5.90 -0.47
N GLY A 124 -10.55 -4.90 0.26
CA GLY A 124 -12.00 -4.70 0.43
C GLY A 124 -12.72 -4.49 -0.91
N ILE A 125 -12.17 -3.62 -1.78
CA ILE A 125 -12.71 -3.38 -3.12
C ILE A 125 -12.61 -4.65 -3.97
N ALA A 126 -11.49 -5.38 -3.94
CA ALA A 126 -11.30 -6.61 -4.68
C ALA A 126 -12.31 -7.69 -4.26
N VAL A 127 -12.53 -7.88 -2.96
CA VAL A 127 -13.53 -8.82 -2.43
C VAL A 127 -14.95 -8.39 -2.78
N TRP A 128 -15.24 -7.09 -2.66
CA TRP A 128 -16.56 -6.56 -3.02
C TRP A 128 -16.83 -6.72 -4.52
N SER A 129 -15.91 -6.33 -5.38
CA SER A 129 -16.07 -6.45 -6.83
C SER A 129 -16.24 -7.91 -7.26
N TYR A 130 -15.48 -8.81 -6.66
CA TYR A 130 -15.60 -10.26 -6.91
C TYR A 130 -16.98 -10.83 -6.56
N ARG A 131 -17.66 -10.27 -5.54
CA ARG A 131 -18.97 -10.74 -5.06
C ARG A 131 -20.15 -10.05 -5.74
N ALA A 132 -20.00 -8.75 -6.04
CA ALA A 132 -21.09 -7.88 -6.45
C ALA A 132 -21.16 -7.60 -7.94
N LEU A 133 -20.06 -7.78 -8.68
CA LEU A 133 -19.98 -7.44 -10.08
C LEU A 133 -19.70 -8.68 -10.94
N ASP A 134 -20.04 -8.56 -12.21
CA ASP A 134 -19.67 -9.55 -13.21
C ASP A 134 -18.14 -9.65 -13.31
N ARG A 135 -17.62 -10.86 -13.23
CA ARG A 135 -16.19 -11.15 -13.33
C ARG A 135 -15.72 -10.91 -14.76
N ASN A 136 -15.27 -9.72 -15.02
CA ASN A 136 -14.82 -9.25 -16.32
C ASN A 136 -13.39 -8.72 -16.23
N PHE A 137 -12.58 -9.00 -17.22
CA PHE A 137 -11.20 -8.50 -17.32
C PHE A 137 -11.10 -6.98 -17.15
N PHE A 138 -11.96 -6.22 -17.83
CA PHE A 138 -11.95 -4.76 -17.75
C PHE A 138 -12.34 -4.27 -16.35
N VAL A 139 -13.34 -4.91 -15.72
CA VAL A 139 -13.72 -4.59 -14.34
C VAL A 139 -12.55 -4.85 -13.40
N PHE A 140 -11.85 -5.98 -13.55
CA PHE A 140 -10.67 -6.27 -12.73
C PHE A 140 -9.60 -5.21 -12.88
N ILE A 141 -9.21 -4.84 -14.11
CA ILE A 141 -8.13 -3.87 -14.34
C ILE A 141 -8.55 -2.46 -13.92
N LEU A 142 -9.71 -1.97 -14.36
CA LEU A 142 -10.13 -0.59 -14.12
C LEU A 142 -10.53 -0.35 -12.67
N LEU A 143 -11.25 -1.28 -12.06
CA LEU A 143 -11.73 -1.12 -10.69
C LEU A 143 -10.66 -1.48 -9.67
N ASN A 144 -10.06 -2.69 -9.77
CA ASN A 144 -9.12 -3.16 -8.77
C ASN A 144 -7.69 -2.63 -9.02
N GLY A 145 -7.27 -2.50 -10.28
CA GLY A 145 -5.95 -1.97 -10.64
C GLY A 145 -5.87 -0.45 -10.51
N PHE A 146 -6.74 0.30 -11.20
CA PHE A 146 -6.69 1.77 -11.23
C PHE A 146 -7.43 2.41 -10.07
N LEU A 147 -8.75 2.21 -9.95
CA LEU A 147 -9.59 2.95 -9.01
C LEU A 147 -9.28 2.62 -7.57
N ALA A 148 -9.15 1.34 -7.23
CA ALA A 148 -8.82 0.92 -5.87
C ALA A 148 -7.45 1.46 -5.42
N SER A 149 -6.48 1.51 -6.35
CA SER A 149 -5.17 2.09 -6.09
C SER A 149 -5.27 3.60 -5.77
N SER A 150 -5.95 4.37 -6.62
CA SER A 150 -6.17 5.81 -6.40
C SER A 150 -6.88 6.06 -5.07
N LEU A 151 -7.95 5.32 -4.78
CA LEU A 151 -8.71 5.46 -3.53
C LEU A 151 -7.86 5.08 -2.31
N SER A 152 -7.00 4.08 -2.43
CA SER A 152 -6.13 3.65 -1.34
C SER A 152 -5.13 4.71 -0.92
N VAL A 153 -4.49 5.39 -1.89
CA VAL A 153 -3.54 6.46 -1.58
C VAL A 153 -4.23 7.74 -1.13
N ILE A 154 -5.43 8.04 -1.63
CA ILE A 154 -6.24 9.16 -1.11
C ILE A 154 -6.55 8.94 0.38
N ALA A 155 -7.04 7.76 0.73
CA ALA A 155 -7.36 7.45 2.12
C ALA A 155 -6.11 7.42 3.02
N ALA A 156 -5.02 6.82 2.56
CA ALA A 156 -3.74 6.83 3.27
C ALA A 156 -3.25 8.26 3.53
N SER A 157 -3.30 9.12 2.50
CA SER A 157 -2.90 10.52 2.61
C SER A 157 -3.83 11.32 3.53
N ALA A 158 -5.14 11.08 3.48
CA ALA A 158 -6.10 11.72 4.38
C ALA A 158 -5.83 11.35 5.84
N VAL A 159 -5.62 10.06 6.14
CA VAL A 159 -5.26 9.62 7.50
C VAL A 159 -3.90 10.16 7.92
N ALA A 160 -2.91 10.21 7.01
CA ALA A 160 -1.62 10.85 7.29
C ALA A 160 -1.79 12.32 7.69
N ALA A 161 -2.62 13.09 6.95
CA ALA A 161 -2.91 14.49 7.26
C ALA A 161 -3.57 14.64 8.65
N ILE A 162 -4.54 13.77 8.98
CA ILE A 162 -5.18 13.75 10.29
C ILE A 162 -4.15 13.46 11.40
N ILE A 163 -3.31 12.45 11.23
CA ILE A 163 -2.25 12.12 12.20
C ILE A 163 -1.29 13.28 12.35
N MET A 164 -0.80 13.86 11.26
CA MET A 164 0.14 14.99 11.27
C MET A 164 -0.44 16.24 11.99
N SER A 165 -1.72 16.53 11.77
CA SER A 165 -2.40 17.64 12.42
C SER A 165 -2.63 17.37 13.91
N GLN A 166 -3.24 16.23 14.25
CA GLN A 166 -3.62 15.90 15.63
C GLN A 166 -2.41 15.61 16.54
N SER A 167 -1.31 15.14 15.97
CA SER A 167 -0.04 14.94 16.71
C SER A 167 0.74 16.23 16.94
N GLY A 168 0.30 17.35 16.35
CA GLY A 168 1.03 18.63 16.43
C GLY A 168 2.31 18.67 15.60
N LEU A 169 2.50 17.72 14.68
CA LEU A 169 3.65 17.71 13.76
C LEU A 169 3.59 18.87 12.78
N TYR A 170 2.38 19.19 12.31
CA TYR A 170 2.10 20.29 11.38
C TYR A 170 0.80 20.99 11.77
N GLU A 171 0.79 22.30 11.64
CA GLU A 171 -0.42 23.12 11.72
C GLU A 171 -1.34 22.77 10.54
N ILE A 172 -2.67 22.81 10.77
CA ILE A 172 -3.64 22.44 9.74
C ILE A 172 -3.52 23.34 8.50
N GLU A 173 -3.23 24.62 8.69
CA GLU A 173 -3.06 25.59 7.62
C GLU A 173 -1.89 25.24 6.68
N VAL A 174 -0.81 24.64 7.24
CA VAL A 174 0.31 24.16 6.44
C VAL A 174 -0.10 22.96 5.61
N LEU A 175 -0.87 22.03 6.17
CA LEU A 175 -1.35 20.86 5.46
C LEU A 175 -2.35 21.24 4.38
N GLU A 176 -3.25 22.19 4.63
CA GLU A 176 -4.21 22.68 3.64
C GLU A 176 -3.54 23.37 2.46
N ARG A 177 -2.40 24.02 2.67
CA ARG A 177 -1.66 24.70 1.58
C ARG A 177 -0.66 23.81 0.87
N SER A 178 -0.02 22.87 1.59
CA SER A 178 1.19 22.20 1.11
C SER A 178 1.10 20.68 1.05
N PHE A 179 -0.01 20.06 1.48
CA PHE A 179 -0.18 18.60 1.44
C PHE A 179 -1.49 18.17 0.80
N ILE A 180 -2.62 18.65 1.32
CA ILE A 180 -3.96 18.25 0.87
C ILE A 180 -4.19 18.49 -0.63
N PRO A 181 -3.79 19.65 -1.22
CA PRO A 181 -3.98 19.91 -2.65
C PRO A 181 -3.20 18.96 -3.56
N TYR A 182 -2.14 18.32 -3.06
CA TYR A 182 -1.32 17.39 -3.81
C TYR A 182 -1.83 15.95 -3.77
N ILE A 183 -2.81 15.62 -2.90
CA ILE A 183 -3.39 14.28 -2.83
C ILE A 183 -3.94 13.80 -4.18
N PRO A 184 -4.73 14.58 -4.92
CA PRO A 184 -5.18 14.15 -6.25
C PRO A 184 -4.03 13.98 -7.26
N LEU A 185 -2.98 14.81 -7.14
CA LEU A 185 -1.82 14.74 -8.03
C LEU A 185 -0.98 13.48 -7.85
N ILE A 186 -0.99 12.85 -6.68
CA ILE A 186 -0.35 11.56 -6.47
C ILE A 186 -1.31 10.40 -6.71
N ALA A 187 -2.62 10.58 -6.46
CA ALA A 187 -3.62 9.54 -6.63
C ALA A 187 -3.78 9.10 -8.10
N ILE A 188 -3.69 10.04 -9.04
CA ILE A 188 -3.79 9.74 -10.48
C ILE A 188 -2.58 8.91 -10.95
N PRO A 189 -1.32 9.32 -10.75
CA PRO A 189 -0.15 8.50 -11.09
C PRO A 189 -0.15 7.14 -10.37
N GLU A 190 -0.50 7.08 -9.08
CA GLU A 190 -0.60 5.83 -8.32
C GLU A 190 -1.58 4.86 -8.99
N GLY A 191 -2.79 5.33 -9.31
CA GLY A 191 -3.79 4.54 -10.02
C GLY A 191 -3.28 4.06 -11.38
N PHE A 192 -2.71 4.98 -12.16
CA PHE A 192 -2.21 4.67 -13.49
C PHE A 192 -1.07 3.66 -13.47
N VAL A 193 -0.05 3.87 -12.66
CA VAL A 193 1.11 2.96 -12.56
C VAL A 193 0.69 1.57 -12.09
N ASN A 194 -0.09 1.48 -11.00
CA ASN A 194 -0.58 0.19 -10.52
C ASN A 194 -1.46 -0.51 -11.56
N GLY A 195 -2.41 0.22 -12.17
CA GLY A 195 -3.30 -0.34 -13.19
C GLY A 195 -2.55 -0.90 -14.39
N VAL A 196 -1.55 -0.16 -14.90
CA VAL A 196 -0.71 -0.62 -16.02
C VAL A 196 0.15 -1.81 -15.62
N LEU A 197 0.75 -1.81 -14.42
CA LEU A 197 1.55 -2.94 -13.93
C LEU A 197 0.69 -4.19 -13.72
N VAL A 198 -0.50 -4.05 -13.14
CA VAL A 198 -1.45 -5.17 -12.97
C VAL A 198 -1.90 -5.69 -14.33
N LEU A 199 -2.23 -4.81 -15.29
CA LEU A 199 -2.57 -5.19 -16.67
C LEU A 199 -1.44 -5.99 -17.31
N ALA A 200 -0.21 -5.49 -17.24
CA ALA A 200 0.96 -6.17 -17.79
C ALA A 200 1.16 -7.56 -17.15
N LEU A 201 1.03 -7.66 -15.82
CA LEU A 201 1.16 -8.94 -15.12
C LEU A 201 0.04 -9.93 -15.50
N VAL A 202 -1.20 -9.48 -15.59
CA VAL A 202 -2.33 -10.35 -15.98
C VAL A 202 -2.14 -10.90 -17.39
N ILE A 203 -1.56 -10.12 -18.32
CA ILE A 203 -1.29 -10.58 -19.69
C ILE A 203 -0.06 -11.48 -19.76
N MET A 204 1.04 -11.10 -19.10
CA MET A 204 2.34 -11.76 -19.27
C MET A 204 2.59 -12.88 -18.26
N LYS A 205 2.08 -12.75 -17.04
CA LYS A 205 2.34 -13.63 -15.89
C LYS A 205 1.11 -13.74 -14.98
N PRO A 206 -0.05 -14.19 -15.49
CA PRO A 206 -1.30 -14.26 -14.71
C PRO A 206 -1.14 -15.07 -13.41
N GLN A 207 -0.24 -16.05 -13.39
CA GLN A 207 0.06 -16.86 -12.21
C GLN A 207 0.70 -16.06 -11.05
N TRP A 208 1.16 -14.85 -11.28
CA TRP A 208 1.69 -13.96 -10.24
C TRP A 208 0.62 -13.07 -9.61
N VAL A 209 -0.59 -13.06 -10.17
CA VAL A 209 -1.71 -12.25 -9.68
C VAL A 209 -2.72 -13.17 -8.99
N SER A 210 -2.60 -13.32 -7.68
CA SER A 210 -3.40 -14.29 -6.91
C SER A 210 -4.90 -13.98 -6.89
N CYS A 211 -5.27 -12.73 -7.19
CA CYS A 211 -6.66 -12.28 -7.24
C CYS A 211 -7.30 -12.42 -8.65
N PHE A 212 -6.56 -12.93 -9.63
CA PHE A 212 -7.01 -13.12 -11.00
C PHE A 212 -6.80 -14.55 -11.46
N THR A 213 -7.77 -15.12 -12.17
CA THR A 213 -7.61 -16.38 -12.90
C THR A 213 -8.32 -16.29 -14.25
N ASP A 214 -7.69 -16.81 -15.30
CA ASP A 214 -8.26 -16.83 -16.66
C ASP A 214 -9.62 -17.52 -16.71
N GLU A 215 -9.81 -18.57 -15.92
CA GLU A 215 -11.07 -19.32 -15.85
C GLU A 215 -12.23 -18.46 -15.33
N GLN A 216 -11.96 -17.57 -14.39
CA GLN A 216 -12.98 -16.74 -13.76
C GLN A 216 -13.29 -15.46 -14.53
N TYR A 217 -12.30 -14.88 -15.22
CA TYR A 217 -12.41 -13.56 -15.83
C TYR A 217 -12.45 -13.57 -17.37
N LEU A 218 -11.99 -14.64 -18.02
CA LEU A 218 -11.90 -14.74 -19.49
C LEU A 218 -12.74 -15.87 -20.08
N LYS A 219 -12.91 -17.00 -19.39
CA LYS A 219 -13.68 -18.15 -19.88
C LYS A 219 -15.15 -18.03 -19.49
N GLY A 220 -16.02 -17.95 -20.49
CA GLY A 220 -17.47 -17.99 -20.29
C GLY A 220 -18.22 -16.72 -20.72
N LYS A 221 -17.60 -15.86 -21.49
CA LYS A 221 -18.27 -14.70 -22.11
C LYS A 221 -18.03 -14.67 -23.61
#